data_8c4675f715ffe53c4465bacda8cc57ef
#
_entry.id   8c4675f715ffe53c4465bacda8cc57ef
#
_cell.length_a   1.000
_cell.length_b   1.000
_cell.length_c   1.000
_cell.angle_alpha   90.00
_cell.angle_beta   90.00
_cell.angle_gamma   90.00
#
_symmetry.space_group_name_H-M   'P 1'
#
loop_
_entity.id
_entity.type
_entity.pdbx_description
1 polymer ?
#
loop_
_entity_poly.entity_id
_entity_poly.type
_entity_poly.pdbx_seq_one_letter_code
_entity_poly.pdbx_strand_id
1 'polypeptide(L)'
;MRFRRTLIAAMVSFTVLAGTGAAAAGAAVSDEQIAITTPPAGSKAWVQDQWLGRAMPDPAKASAAEVSEFFASLTHAEQQRLVRTYPLVVGNFDGAPVALRYQANTLAMEQELGKQKDRAGNPSLTAVERSVAAGRVATLNKLLVAGRHFLVFDPRGRGLVAEVYGDLSTAKRVSVLVPGSDMDLAHFDRSDTGTPLKGAAGMGQALLAEEQRVSPGTGSAVIAWSGYVTPVGLGADAATARLAEAAAPRLESLLAGLALTSHPDSAPTLLCHSYGSVVCGIAGPKVHAAQGVSDMVVFGSPGMDQPDAAALGDGVRLWATARNPGDWIGNIPYLEVAGLGHGADPTSTDFGSHVIASTGAVGHTGYLDPGSASLRNFADIALGRYSDVICGNNNGACVSGL
;
A
#
# COMPACT_ATOMS: atom_id res chain seq x y z
N MET A 1 -46.48 -21.91 30.29
CA MET A 1 -46.15 -20.53 29.89
C MET A 1 -44.99 -20.57 28.93
N ARG A 2 -45.26 -20.32 27.64
CA ARG A 2 -44.23 -20.36 26.57
C ARG A 2 -43.83 -18.91 26.26
N PHE A 3 -42.58 -18.54 26.58
CA PHE A 3 -41.99 -17.26 26.16
C PHE A 3 -41.49 -17.36 24.72
N ARG A 4 -42.15 -16.64 23.82
CA ARG A 4 -41.67 -16.39 22.46
C ARG A 4 -40.59 -15.32 22.53
N ARG A 5 -39.37 -15.66 22.10
CA ARG A 5 -38.27 -14.70 21.84
C ARG A 5 -38.51 -14.14 20.45
N THR A 6 -38.84 -12.86 20.36
CA THR A 6 -38.91 -12.09 19.13
C THR A 6 -37.52 -11.53 18.85
N LEU A 7 -36.86 -12.00 17.80
CA LEU A 7 -35.64 -11.40 17.26
C LEU A 7 -36.06 -10.13 16.52
N ILE A 8 -35.61 -8.98 16.99
CA ILE A 8 -35.69 -7.70 16.27
C ILE A 8 -34.44 -7.60 15.42
N ALA A 9 -34.59 -7.78 14.10
CA ALA A 9 -33.55 -7.44 13.13
C ALA A 9 -33.57 -5.92 12.95
N ALA A 10 -32.59 -5.23 13.49
CA ALA A 10 -32.35 -3.82 13.22
C ALA A 10 -31.64 -3.70 11.87
N MET A 11 -32.40 -3.37 10.82
CA MET A 11 -31.82 -2.86 9.57
C MET A 11 -31.30 -1.44 9.83
N VAL A 12 -29.98 -1.27 9.83
CA VAL A 12 -29.35 0.05 9.83
C VAL A 12 -29.36 0.56 8.40
N SER A 13 -30.31 1.45 8.10
CA SER A 13 -30.34 2.19 6.84
C SER A 13 -29.40 3.37 6.94
N PHE A 14 -28.27 3.34 6.22
CA PHE A 14 -27.39 4.50 6.08
C PHE A 14 -28.03 5.51 5.13
N THR A 15 -28.57 6.60 5.68
CA THR A 15 -28.99 7.76 4.89
C THR A 15 -27.81 8.75 4.86
N VAL A 16 -27.09 8.82 3.73
CA VAL A 16 -26.09 9.86 3.48
C VAL A 16 -26.82 11.14 3.12
N LEU A 17 -26.78 12.15 3.98
CA LEU A 17 -27.17 13.52 3.66
C LEU A 17 -26.12 14.15 2.75
N ALA A 18 -26.38 14.16 1.44
CA ALA A 18 -25.57 14.85 0.46
C ALA A 18 -26.02 16.33 0.40
N GLY A 19 -25.08 17.22 0.70
CA GLY A 19 -25.19 18.64 0.37
C GLY A 19 -25.18 18.84 -1.14
N THR A 20 -26.03 19.71 -1.62
CA THR A 20 -26.39 19.98 -3.00
C THR A 20 -25.22 20.33 -3.91
N GLY A 21 -24.93 19.44 -4.84
CA GLY A 21 -24.14 19.66 -6.05
C GLY A 21 -24.55 18.59 -7.05
N ALA A 22 -25.41 18.94 -8.00
CA ALA A 22 -25.93 18.00 -8.98
C ALA A 22 -24.84 17.50 -9.93
N ALA A 23 -24.41 16.27 -9.76
CA ALA A 23 -23.83 15.45 -10.80
C ALA A 23 -24.56 14.10 -10.73
N ALA A 24 -25.15 13.66 -11.83
CA ALA A 24 -25.84 12.39 -11.95
C ALA A 24 -24.83 11.24 -11.71
N ALA A 25 -24.72 10.81 -10.48
CA ALA A 25 -24.06 9.56 -10.14
C ALA A 25 -25.08 8.45 -10.35
N GLY A 26 -25.01 7.78 -11.50
CA GLY A 26 -25.59 6.45 -11.64
C GLY A 26 -25.00 5.61 -10.51
N ALA A 27 -25.87 5.07 -9.64
CA ALA A 27 -25.48 4.11 -8.62
C ALA A 27 -24.86 2.89 -9.33
N ALA A 28 -23.55 2.89 -9.49
CA ALA A 28 -22.79 1.69 -9.77
C ALA A 28 -22.96 0.83 -8.52
N VAL A 29 -23.74 -0.24 -8.61
CA VAL A 29 -23.62 -1.38 -7.71
C VAL A 29 -22.13 -1.73 -7.76
N SER A 30 -21.41 -1.45 -6.69
CA SER A 30 -19.98 -1.80 -6.62
C SER A 30 -19.94 -3.32 -6.53
N ASP A 31 -19.68 -3.98 -7.66
CA ASP A 31 -19.37 -5.39 -7.66
C ASP A 31 -18.19 -5.59 -6.70
N GLU A 32 -18.35 -6.59 -5.82
CA GLU A 32 -17.32 -6.97 -4.85
C GLU A 32 -16.00 -7.21 -5.57
N GLN A 33 -14.91 -6.55 -5.10
CA GLN A 33 -13.62 -6.67 -5.73
C GLN A 33 -13.02 -8.06 -5.50
N ILE A 34 -12.50 -8.68 -6.55
CA ILE A 34 -11.83 -9.98 -6.44
C ILE A 34 -10.39 -9.77 -6.04
N ALA A 35 -10.03 -10.28 -4.86
CA ALA A 35 -8.65 -10.24 -4.37
C ALA A 35 -7.71 -11.03 -5.31
N ILE A 36 -6.52 -10.49 -5.58
CA ILE A 36 -5.47 -11.18 -6.35
C ILE A 36 -4.56 -11.95 -5.39
N THR A 37 -4.85 -13.23 -5.19
CA THR A 37 -4.08 -14.13 -4.31
C THR A 37 -3.19 -15.11 -5.09
N THR A 38 -3.37 -15.19 -6.41
CA THR A 38 -2.59 -16.09 -7.28
C THR A 38 -1.33 -15.39 -7.81
N PRO A 39 -0.27 -16.17 -8.15
CA PRO A 39 0.93 -15.62 -8.75
C PRO A 39 0.66 -14.85 -10.07
N PRO A 40 1.57 -13.96 -10.50
CA PRO A 40 1.39 -13.18 -11.73
C PRO A 40 1.32 -14.08 -12.99
N ALA A 41 0.81 -13.50 -14.07
CA ALA A 41 0.75 -14.20 -15.35
C ALA A 41 2.16 -14.64 -15.80
N GLY A 42 2.24 -15.84 -16.39
CA GLY A 42 3.52 -16.45 -16.80
C GLY A 42 4.12 -17.41 -15.76
N SER A 43 3.63 -17.43 -14.51
CA SER A 43 4.18 -18.27 -13.44
C SER A 43 4.12 -19.78 -13.76
N LYS A 44 3.08 -20.24 -14.45
CA LYS A 44 3.01 -21.64 -14.88
C LYS A 44 4.12 -22.01 -15.86
N ALA A 45 4.36 -21.15 -16.87
CA ALA A 45 5.43 -21.34 -17.84
C ALA A 45 6.80 -21.23 -17.19
N TRP A 46 6.99 -20.30 -16.23
CA TRP A 46 8.18 -20.17 -15.42
C TRP A 46 8.52 -21.49 -14.70
N VAL A 47 7.59 -22.09 -13.96
CA VAL A 47 7.84 -23.35 -13.21
C VAL A 47 8.13 -24.53 -14.12
N GLN A 48 7.58 -24.52 -15.34
CA GLN A 48 7.77 -25.60 -16.33
C GLN A 48 9.03 -25.45 -17.18
N ASP A 49 9.69 -24.31 -17.14
CA ASP A 49 10.89 -24.05 -17.95
C ASP A 49 12.10 -24.82 -17.41
N GLN A 50 12.78 -25.54 -18.29
CA GLN A 50 13.91 -26.43 -17.97
C GLN A 50 15.24 -25.93 -18.52
N TRP A 51 15.31 -24.73 -19.13
CA TRP A 51 16.49 -24.27 -19.83
C TRP A 51 17.74 -24.09 -18.95
N LEU A 52 17.55 -23.87 -17.63
CA LEU A 52 18.64 -23.81 -16.65
C LEU A 52 19.15 -25.19 -16.22
N GLY A 53 18.52 -26.29 -16.64
CA GLY A 53 18.84 -27.63 -16.20
C GLY A 53 18.50 -27.91 -14.73
N ARG A 54 17.79 -27.02 -14.08
CA ARG A 54 17.31 -27.13 -12.68
C ARG A 54 15.95 -26.48 -12.50
N ALA A 55 15.25 -26.85 -11.43
CA ALA A 55 13.97 -26.23 -11.08
C ALA A 55 14.15 -24.75 -10.71
N MET A 56 13.22 -23.93 -11.14
CA MET A 56 13.11 -22.52 -10.74
C MET A 56 12.17 -22.38 -9.54
N PRO A 57 12.37 -21.38 -8.65
CA PRO A 57 11.51 -21.14 -7.49
C PRO A 57 10.05 -20.97 -7.92
N ASP A 58 9.12 -21.62 -7.23
CA ASP A 58 7.69 -21.52 -7.51
C ASP A 58 7.15 -20.16 -7.01
N PRO A 59 6.66 -19.26 -7.89
CA PRO A 59 6.15 -17.95 -7.47
C PRO A 59 4.96 -17.99 -6.51
N ALA A 60 4.33 -19.15 -6.33
CA ALA A 60 3.24 -19.35 -5.39
C ALA A 60 3.71 -19.73 -3.97
N LYS A 61 4.98 -20.15 -3.81
CA LYS A 61 5.44 -20.82 -2.58
C LYS A 61 6.80 -20.38 -2.10
N ALA A 62 7.69 -19.96 -3.04
CA ALA A 62 9.07 -19.67 -2.71
C ALA A 62 9.15 -18.46 -1.76
N SER A 63 9.93 -18.61 -0.70
CA SER A 63 10.28 -17.52 0.20
C SER A 63 11.19 -16.50 -0.49
N ALA A 64 11.23 -15.28 0.01
CA ALA A 64 12.14 -14.26 -0.49
C ALA A 64 13.61 -14.70 -0.40
N ALA A 65 13.99 -15.51 0.59
CA ALA A 65 15.34 -16.04 0.74
C ALA A 65 15.67 -17.02 -0.40
N GLU A 66 14.79 -18.00 -0.68
CA GLU A 66 14.98 -18.94 -1.80
C GLU A 66 15.10 -18.21 -3.14
N VAL A 67 14.30 -17.14 -3.33
CA VAL A 67 14.37 -16.30 -4.53
C VAL A 67 15.70 -15.57 -4.60
N SER A 68 16.15 -14.96 -3.50
CA SER A 68 17.42 -14.25 -3.43
C SER A 68 18.61 -15.17 -3.74
N GLU A 69 18.66 -16.34 -3.13
CA GLU A 69 19.68 -17.35 -3.39
C GLU A 69 19.68 -17.82 -4.84
N PHE A 70 18.49 -18.05 -5.40
CA PHE A 70 18.34 -18.42 -6.81
C PHE A 70 18.94 -17.37 -7.73
N PHE A 71 18.56 -16.10 -7.60
CA PHE A 71 19.10 -15.02 -8.45
C PHE A 71 20.59 -14.79 -8.22
N ALA A 72 21.09 -14.92 -7.00
CA ALA A 72 22.52 -14.81 -6.70
C ALA A 72 23.36 -15.92 -7.37
N SER A 73 22.77 -17.09 -7.63
CA SER A 73 23.42 -18.22 -8.30
C SER A 73 23.47 -18.11 -9.83
N LEU A 74 22.80 -17.09 -10.41
CA LEU A 74 22.70 -16.91 -11.87
C LEU A 74 23.78 -15.96 -12.39
N THR A 75 24.27 -16.23 -13.59
CA THR A 75 25.04 -15.26 -14.35
C THR A 75 24.19 -14.07 -14.77
N HIS A 76 24.82 -12.93 -15.05
CA HIS A 76 24.11 -11.76 -15.54
C HIS A 76 23.31 -12.05 -16.83
N ALA A 77 23.86 -12.85 -17.75
CA ALA A 77 23.17 -13.23 -18.99
C ALA A 77 21.89 -14.04 -18.72
N GLU A 78 21.94 -14.95 -17.73
CA GLU A 78 20.78 -15.74 -17.31
C GLU A 78 19.71 -14.86 -16.66
N GLN A 79 20.12 -13.95 -15.76
CA GLN A 79 19.21 -12.98 -15.14
C GLN A 79 18.52 -12.13 -16.21
N GLN A 80 19.26 -11.60 -17.18
CA GLN A 80 18.69 -10.80 -18.28
C GLN A 80 17.76 -11.60 -19.19
N ARG A 81 18.03 -12.89 -19.40
CA ARG A 81 17.11 -13.76 -20.15
C ARG A 81 15.78 -13.95 -19.38
N LEU A 82 15.83 -14.17 -18.06
CA LEU A 82 14.63 -14.31 -17.24
C LEU A 82 13.78 -13.02 -17.26
N VAL A 83 14.40 -11.85 -17.13
CA VAL A 83 13.72 -10.54 -17.25
C VAL A 83 12.96 -10.43 -18.58
N ARG A 84 13.61 -10.80 -19.70
CA ARG A 84 12.95 -10.71 -21.01
C ARG A 84 11.85 -11.74 -21.21
N THR A 85 12.03 -12.96 -20.68
CA THR A 85 11.10 -14.06 -20.92
C THR A 85 9.89 -14.01 -19.98
N TYR A 86 10.12 -13.62 -18.71
CA TYR A 86 9.11 -13.65 -17.65
C TYR A 86 9.02 -12.32 -16.87
N PRO A 87 8.80 -11.18 -17.56
CA PRO A 87 8.90 -9.88 -16.91
C PRO A 87 7.93 -9.70 -15.74
N LEU A 88 6.66 -10.18 -15.85
CA LEU A 88 5.70 -10.11 -14.75
C LEU A 88 6.09 -10.98 -13.55
N VAL A 89 6.76 -12.11 -13.76
CA VAL A 89 7.22 -12.98 -12.67
C VAL A 89 8.41 -12.33 -11.97
N VAL A 90 9.45 -11.98 -12.71
CA VAL A 90 10.67 -11.37 -12.14
C VAL A 90 10.37 -10.05 -11.46
N GLY A 91 9.52 -9.20 -12.06
CA GLY A 91 9.18 -7.88 -11.53
C GLY A 91 8.42 -7.92 -10.20
N ASN A 92 7.64 -8.99 -9.97
CA ASN A 92 6.84 -9.17 -8.75
C ASN A 92 7.43 -10.22 -7.79
N PHE A 93 8.68 -10.66 -8.01
CA PHE A 93 9.29 -11.71 -7.22
C PHE A 93 10.13 -11.11 -6.11
N ASP A 94 9.56 -11.01 -4.91
CA ASP A 94 10.24 -10.50 -3.73
C ASP A 94 11.47 -11.36 -3.42
N GLY A 95 12.60 -10.69 -3.11
CA GLY A 95 13.91 -11.32 -2.99
C GLY A 95 14.74 -11.31 -4.29
N ALA A 96 14.15 -11.09 -5.47
CA ALA A 96 14.92 -10.83 -6.68
C ALA A 96 15.64 -9.46 -6.57
N PRO A 97 16.86 -9.31 -7.16
CA PRO A 97 17.57 -8.05 -7.12
C PRO A 97 16.73 -6.86 -7.60
N VAL A 98 16.72 -5.78 -6.82
CA VAL A 98 15.87 -4.60 -7.06
C VAL A 98 16.01 -4.07 -8.48
N ALA A 99 17.24 -3.97 -8.99
CA ALA A 99 17.49 -3.49 -10.36
C ALA A 99 16.86 -4.39 -11.44
N LEU A 100 16.81 -5.71 -11.22
CA LEU A 100 16.14 -6.63 -12.15
C LEU A 100 14.64 -6.48 -12.09
N ARG A 101 14.07 -6.26 -10.90
CA ARG A 101 12.65 -5.98 -10.73
C ARG A 101 12.23 -4.71 -11.47
N TYR A 102 13.03 -3.63 -11.36
CA TYR A 102 12.78 -2.38 -12.09
C TYR A 102 12.74 -2.62 -13.61
N GLN A 103 13.77 -3.29 -14.15
CA GLN A 103 13.84 -3.61 -15.58
C GLN A 103 12.65 -4.47 -16.02
N ALA A 104 12.31 -5.50 -15.25
CA ALA A 104 11.23 -6.41 -15.55
C ALA A 104 9.86 -5.73 -15.52
N ASN A 105 9.59 -4.88 -14.51
CA ASN A 105 8.34 -4.15 -14.42
C ASN A 105 8.21 -3.11 -15.53
N THR A 106 9.28 -2.40 -15.90
CA THR A 106 9.27 -1.49 -17.05
C THR A 106 8.91 -2.25 -18.34
N LEU A 107 9.58 -3.38 -18.61
CA LEU A 107 9.28 -4.22 -19.76
C LEU A 107 7.84 -4.77 -19.76
N ALA A 108 7.35 -5.18 -18.58
CA ALA A 108 5.97 -5.65 -18.44
C ALA A 108 4.94 -4.54 -18.73
N MET A 109 5.20 -3.32 -18.26
CA MET A 109 4.38 -2.15 -18.56
C MET A 109 4.40 -1.79 -20.03
N GLU A 110 5.55 -1.85 -20.70
CA GLU A 110 5.69 -1.63 -22.16
C GLU A 110 4.89 -2.65 -22.96
N GLN A 111 4.98 -3.94 -22.59
CA GLN A 111 4.19 -5.01 -23.21
C GLN A 111 2.70 -4.81 -23.00
N GLU A 112 2.30 -4.41 -21.80
CA GLU A 112 0.89 -4.12 -21.50
C GLU A 112 0.40 -2.88 -22.26
N LEU A 113 1.21 -1.84 -22.36
CA LEU A 113 0.92 -0.65 -23.16
C LEU A 113 0.63 -1.02 -24.64
N GLY A 114 1.44 -1.89 -25.23
CA GLY A 114 1.21 -2.41 -26.59
C GLY A 114 -0.15 -3.09 -26.71
N LYS A 115 -0.44 -4.05 -25.80
CA LYS A 115 -1.74 -4.76 -25.76
C LYS A 115 -2.92 -3.80 -25.60
N GLN A 116 -2.80 -2.78 -24.74
CA GLN A 116 -3.90 -1.84 -24.53
C GLN A 116 -4.08 -0.87 -25.72
N LYS A 117 -3.02 -0.50 -26.44
CA LYS A 117 -3.12 0.24 -27.70
C LYS A 117 -3.89 -0.57 -28.76
N ASP A 118 -3.57 -1.85 -28.92
CA ASP A 118 -4.26 -2.74 -29.86
C ASP A 118 -5.74 -2.87 -29.49
N ARG A 119 -6.06 -3.03 -28.21
CA ARG A 119 -7.43 -3.08 -27.71
C ARG A 119 -8.20 -1.76 -27.93
N ALA A 120 -7.57 -0.63 -27.69
CA ALA A 120 -8.19 0.69 -27.89
C ALA A 120 -8.53 0.95 -29.37
N GLY A 121 -7.72 0.42 -30.29
CA GLY A 121 -7.94 0.50 -31.73
C GLY A 121 -8.83 -0.60 -32.34
N ASN A 122 -9.22 -1.63 -31.55
CA ASN A 122 -9.91 -2.80 -32.08
C ASN A 122 -11.41 -2.54 -32.31
N PRO A 123 -11.91 -2.49 -33.55
CA PRO A 123 -13.33 -2.22 -33.86
C PRO A 123 -14.27 -3.36 -33.40
N SER A 124 -13.74 -4.56 -33.13
CA SER A 124 -14.55 -5.69 -32.65
C SER A 124 -14.91 -5.59 -31.15
N LEU A 125 -14.27 -4.68 -30.42
CA LEU A 125 -14.57 -4.40 -29.01
C LEU A 125 -15.67 -3.34 -28.89
N THR A 126 -16.42 -3.39 -27.79
CA THR A 126 -17.41 -2.34 -27.47
C THR A 126 -16.75 -0.98 -27.26
N ALA A 127 -17.52 0.09 -27.37
CA ALA A 127 -17.02 1.44 -27.10
C ALA A 127 -16.50 1.59 -25.67
N VAL A 128 -17.13 0.92 -24.72
CA VAL A 128 -16.72 0.91 -23.30
C VAL A 128 -15.36 0.22 -23.14
N GLU A 129 -15.17 -0.96 -23.72
CA GLU A 129 -13.89 -1.70 -23.65
C GLU A 129 -12.75 -0.91 -24.30
N ARG A 130 -13.00 -0.27 -25.45
CA ARG A 130 -12.00 0.60 -26.08
C ARG A 130 -11.67 1.82 -25.22
N SER A 131 -12.66 2.42 -24.58
CA SER A 131 -12.46 3.57 -23.68
C SER A 131 -11.64 3.17 -22.44
N VAL A 132 -11.93 2.02 -21.84
CA VAL A 132 -11.15 1.46 -20.72
C VAL A 132 -9.70 1.21 -21.16
N ALA A 133 -9.49 0.62 -22.33
CA ALA A 133 -8.16 0.38 -22.88
C ALA A 133 -7.42 1.70 -23.13
N ALA A 134 -8.07 2.71 -23.68
CA ALA A 134 -7.49 4.04 -23.91
C ALA A 134 -7.11 4.73 -22.57
N GLY A 135 -7.93 4.60 -21.54
CA GLY A 135 -7.62 5.06 -20.19
C GLY A 135 -6.35 4.39 -19.64
N ARG A 136 -6.22 3.07 -19.82
CA ARG A 136 -5.01 2.33 -19.45
C ARG A 136 -3.77 2.77 -20.23
N VAL A 137 -3.91 3.03 -21.53
CA VAL A 137 -2.82 3.60 -22.36
C VAL A 137 -2.35 4.93 -21.76
N ALA A 138 -3.29 5.83 -21.40
CA ALA A 138 -2.94 7.12 -20.81
C ALA A 138 -2.19 6.94 -19.47
N THR A 139 -2.66 6.05 -18.59
CA THR A 139 -2.01 5.73 -17.32
C THR A 139 -0.60 5.18 -17.53
N LEU A 140 -0.43 4.15 -18.37
CA LEU A 140 0.88 3.53 -18.62
C LEU A 140 1.88 4.50 -19.25
N ASN A 141 1.44 5.40 -20.14
CA ASN A 141 2.32 6.45 -20.67
C ASN A 141 2.84 7.41 -19.58
N LYS A 142 2.03 7.72 -18.56
CA LYS A 142 2.49 8.51 -17.39
C LYS A 142 3.51 7.75 -16.54
N LEU A 143 3.30 6.45 -16.33
CA LEU A 143 4.18 5.63 -15.51
C LEU A 143 5.50 5.28 -16.21
N LEU A 144 5.52 5.17 -17.53
CA LEU A 144 6.72 4.84 -18.32
C LEU A 144 7.63 6.05 -18.62
N VAL A 145 7.47 7.15 -17.87
CA VAL A 145 8.42 8.28 -17.95
C VAL A 145 9.77 7.83 -17.37
N ALA A 146 10.85 8.23 -18.06
CA ALA A 146 12.21 7.86 -17.64
C ALA A 146 12.53 8.28 -16.20
N GLY A 147 13.24 7.42 -15.48
CA GLY A 147 13.65 7.65 -14.08
C GLY A 147 12.63 7.18 -13.04
N ARG A 148 11.50 6.61 -13.44
CA ARG A 148 10.56 5.97 -12.52
C ARG A 148 10.94 4.50 -12.31
N HIS A 149 10.84 4.02 -11.08
CA HIS A 149 11.25 2.68 -10.68
C HIS A 149 10.12 1.94 -9.97
N PHE A 150 9.76 0.75 -10.47
CA PHE A 150 8.61 -0.01 -9.97
C PHE A 150 9.02 -1.37 -9.42
N LEU A 151 8.61 -1.65 -8.17
CA LEU A 151 8.79 -2.95 -7.52
C LEU A 151 7.60 -3.90 -7.73
N VAL A 152 6.44 -3.36 -8.05
CA VAL A 152 5.24 -4.15 -8.34
C VAL A 152 4.59 -3.59 -9.59
N PHE A 153 4.20 -4.49 -10.48
CA PHE A 153 3.26 -4.22 -11.56
C PHE A 153 2.48 -5.48 -11.89
N ASP A 154 1.17 -5.44 -11.73
CA ASP A 154 0.27 -6.51 -12.14
C ASP A 154 -0.95 -5.89 -12.83
N PRO A 155 -1.15 -6.11 -14.14
CA PRO A 155 -2.23 -5.48 -14.89
C PRO A 155 -3.61 -6.09 -14.64
N ARG A 156 -3.71 -7.18 -13.87
CA ARG A 156 -4.99 -7.87 -13.62
C ARG A 156 -5.95 -6.99 -12.83
N GLY A 157 -7.25 -7.18 -13.08
CA GLY A 157 -8.29 -6.39 -12.41
C GLY A 157 -8.09 -4.89 -12.62
N ARG A 158 -8.13 -4.13 -11.53
CA ARG A 158 -7.87 -2.68 -11.53
C ARG A 158 -6.37 -2.33 -11.62
N GLY A 159 -5.50 -3.33 -11.48
CA GLY A 159 -4.05 -3.19 -11.55
C GLY A 159 -3.41 -2.89 -10.20
N LEU A 160 -2.26 -3.54 -9.94
CA LEU A 160 -1.43 -3.34 -8.77
C LEU A 160 -0.15 -2.63 -9.20
N VAL A 161 0.37 -1.75 -8.35
CA VAL A 161 1.59 -1.00 -8.64
C VAL A 161 2.29 -0.59 -7.35
N ALA A 162 3.63 -0.63 -7.35
CA ALA A 162 4.42 0.00 -6.29
C ALA A 162 5.62 0.70 -6.91
N GLU A 163 5.80 1.97 -6.56
CA GLU A 163 6.87 2.82 -7.06
C GLU A 163 7.83 3.23 -5.96
N VAL A 164 9.09 3.35 -6.32
CA VAL A 164 10.17 3.76 -5.43
C VAL A 164 10.58 5.19 -5.74
N TYR A 165 10.64 6.01 -4.74
CA TYR A 165 11.21 7.36 -4.74
C TYR A 165 12.51 7.33 -3.95
N GLY A 166 13.58 7.91 -4.49
CA GLY A 166 14.94 7.76 -3.98
C GLY A 166 15.63 6.52 -4.55
N ASP A 167 16.74 6.12 -3.94
CA ASP A 167 17.56 4.99 -4.40
C ASP A 167 17.65 3.90 -3.31
N LEU A 168 16.95 2.79 -3.51
CA LEU A 168 16.96 1.65 -2.57
C LEU A 168 18.33 0.99 -2.43
N SER A 169 19.22 1.14 -3.42
CA SER A 169 20.55 0.51 -3.37
C SER A 169 21.49 1.21 -2.39
N THR A 170 21.23 2.46 -2.09
CA THR A 170 22.06 3.31 -1.22
C THR A 170 21.30 3.86 -0.02
N ALA A 171 19.97 3.63 0.05
CA ALA A 171 19.13 4.15 1.10
C ALA A 171 19.49 3.57 2.46
N LYS A 172 19.70 4.46 3.43
CA LYS A 172 19.91 4.12 4.85
C LYS A 172 18.60 4.05 5.63
N ARG A 173 17.57 4.70 5.13
CA ARG A 173 16.22 4.71 5.67
C ARG A 173 15.23 4.37 4.57
N VAL A 174 14.32 3.46 4.86
CA VAL A 174 13.28 3.03 3.92
C VAL A 174 11.92 3.19 4.58
N SER A 175 11.02 3.87 3.88
CA SER A 175 9.62 4.03 4.28
C SER A 175 8.72 3.30 3.28
N VAL A 176 7.73 2.55 3.77
CA VAL A 176 6.72 1.90 2.94
C VAL A 176 5.36 2.50 3.24
N LEU A 177 4.83 3.24 2.29
CA LEU A 177 3.50 3.84 2.36
C LEU A 177 2.46 2.86 1.81
N VAL A 178 1.53 2.42 2.65
CA VAL A 178 0.42 1.54 2.32
C VAL A 178 -0.86 2.38 2.23
N PRO A 179 -1.36 2.69 1.04
CA PRO A 179 -2.54 3.54 0.86
C PRO A 179 -3.84 2.78 1.12
N GLY A 180 -4.94 3.52 1.23
CA GLY A 180 -6.29 2.99 1.41
C GLY A 180 -7.07 2.76 0.12
N SER A 181 -8.39 2.99 0.17
CA SER A 181 -9.33 2.81 -0.95
C SER A 181 -8.98 3.68 -2.16
N ASP A 182 -9.42 3.24 -3.34
CA ASP A 182 -9.30 3.97 -4.62
C ASP A 182 -7.86 4.27 -5.06
N MET A 183 -6.88 3.45 -4.68
CA MET A 183 -5.46 3.61 -5.01
C MET A 183 -4.96 2.50 -5.95
N ASP A 184 -5.75 2.17 -6.97
CA ASP A 184 -5.37 1.24 -8.04
C ASP A 184 -4.46 1.90 -9.10
N LEU A 185 -4.08 1.13 -10.12
CA LEU A 185 -3.19 1.59 -11.19
C LEU A 185 -3.64 2.89 -11.87
N ALA A 186 -4.96 3.08 -12.06
CA ALA A 186 -5.50 4.28 -12.73
C ALA A 186 -5.45 5.53 -11.85
N HIS A 187 -5.49 5.34 -10.53
CA HIS A 187 -5.55 6.42 -9.54
C HIS A 187 -4.24 6.61 -8.76
N PHE A 188 -3.26 5.75 -8.99
CA PHE A 188 -1.97 5.76 -8.32
C PHE A 188 -1.23 7.10 -8.43
N ASP A 189 -1.19 7.64 -9.65
CA ASP A 189 -0.55 8.93 -9.99
C ASP A 189 -1.63 9.99 -10.27
N ARG A 190 -2.64 10.06 -9.40
CA ARG A 190 -3.73 11.02 -9.52
C ARG A 190 -3.35 12.32 -8.85
N SER A 191 -3.37 13.39 -9.62
CA SER A 191 -3.24 14.76 -9.13
C SER A 191 -4.42 15.57 -9.65
N ASP A 192 -5.14 16.25 -8.77
CA ASP A 192 -6.20 17.21 -9.13
C ASP A 192 -5.73 18.63 -8.79
N THR A 193 -6.27 19.62 -9.47
CA THR A 193 -6.03 21.05 -9.13
C THR A 193 -6.47 21.30 -7.68
N GLY A 194 -5.52 21.69 -6.81
CA GLY A 194 -5.76 21.91 -5.38
C GLY A 194 -5.57 20.70 -4.48
N THR A 195 -5.37 19.48 -5.03
CA THR A 195 -5.06 18.27 -4.25
C THR A 195 -4.02 17.41 -4.98
N PRO A 196 -2.78 17.90 -5.12
CA PRO A 196 -1.73 17.20 -5.90
C PRO A 196 -1.30 15.86 -5.29
N LEU A 197 -1.62 15.63 -4.00
CA LEU A 197 -1.19 14.46 -3.23
C LEU A 197 -2.31 13.39 -3.08
N LYS A 198 -3.33 13.43 -3.93
CA LYS A 198 -4.48 12.51 -3.84
C LYS A 198 -4.13 11.05 -4.16
N GLY A 199 -3.13 10.81 -5.01
CA GLY A 199 -2.66 9.47 -5.36
C GLY A 199 -1.50 9.03 -4.47
N ALA A 200 -1.29 7.72 -4.36
CA ALA A 200 -0.19 7.16 -3.58
C ALA A 200 1.19 7.65 -4.04
N ALA A 201 1.34 7.92 -5.34
CA ALA A 201 2.54 8.51 -5.93
C ALA A 201 2.87 9.87 -5.31
N GLY A 202 1.90 10.79 -5.27
CA GLY A 202 2.07 12.11 -4.68
C GLY A 202 2.36 12.06 -3.18
N MET A 203 1.69 11.15 -2.46
CA MET A 203 1.93 10.92 -1.04
C MET A 203 3.37 10.45 -0.78
N GLY A 204 3.88 9.50 -1.57
CA GLY A 204 5.26 9.01 -1.47
C GLY A 204 6.30 10.08 -1.78
N GLN A 205 6.04 10.90 -2.81
CA GLN A 205 6.92 12.03 -3.16
C GLN A 205 6.97 13.08 -2.06
N ALA A 206 5.82 13.42 -1.44
CA ALA A 206 5.77 14.38 -0.34
C ALA A 206 6.55 13.89 0.88
N LEU A 207 6.40 12.60 1.22
CA LEU A 207 7.14 12.00 2.34
C LEU A 207 8.65 12.06 2.08
N LEU A 208 9.13 11.61 0.91
CA LEU A 208 10.56 11.67 0.58
C LEU A 208 11.10 13.10 0.62
N ALA A 209 10.36 14.06 0.06
CA ALA A 209 10.76 15.47 0.07
C ALA A 209 10.89 16.00 1.50
N GLU A 210 10.00 15.61 2.39
CA GLU A 210 10.06 16.02 3.79
C GLU A 210 11.21 15.32 4.55
N GLU A 211 11.43 14.01 4.34
CA GLU A 211 12.58 13.31 4.90
C GLU A 211 13.91 13.97 4.49
N GLN A 212 14.05 14.31 3.21
CA GLN A 212 15.23 15.02 2.69
C GLN A 212 15.38 16.44 3.25
N ARG A 213 14.25 17.13 3.45
CA ARG A 213 14.25 18.47 4.06
C ARG A 213 14.66 18.44 5.53
N VAL A 214 14.18 17.43 6.27
CA VAL A 214 14.46 17.24 7.70
C VAL A 214 15.89 16.80 7.94
N SER A 215 16.39 15.90 7.11
CA SER A 215 17.75 15.35 7.24
C SER A 215 18.44 15.27 5.88
N PRO A 216 18.93 16.42 5.37
CA PRO A 216 19.70 16.45 4.14
C PRO A 216 20.96 15.56 4.27
N GLY A 217 21.13 14.63 3.34
CA GLY A 217 22.30 13.72 3.34
C GLY A 217 22.06 12.38 4.03
N THR A 218 20.97 12.16 4.75
CA THR A 218 20.51 10.82 5.05
C THR A 218 19.92 10.23 3.78
N GLY A 219 20.53 9.21 3.22
CA GLY A 219 19.98 8.51 2.06
C GLY A 219 18.63 7.88 2.44
N SER A 220 17.54 8.43 1.93
CA SER A 220 16.17 7.91 2.16
C SER A 220 15.57 7.39 0.87
N ALA A 221 14.74 6.35 0.98
CA ALA A 221 13.87 5.90 -0.09
C ALA A 221 12.46 5.63 0.45
N VAL A 222 11.46 5.99 -0.34
CA VAL A 222 10.05 5.78 -0.03
C VAL A 222 9.44 4.88 -1.10
N ILE A 223 8.72 3.85 -0.67
CA ILE A 223 7.97 2.94 -1.54
C ILE A 223 6.49 3.26 -1.37
N ALA A 224 5.84 3.83 -2.39
CA ALA A 224 4.39 3.93 -2.42
C ALA A 224 3.83 2.58 -2.91
N TRP A 225 3.17 1.83 -2.03
CA TRP A 225 2.84 0.44 -2.27
C TRP A 225 1.33 0.19 -2.40
N SER A 226 0.80 0.25 -3.61
CA SER A 226 -0.53 -0.25 -3.98
C SER A 226 -0.42 -1.68 -4.54
N GLY A 227 0.30 -2.56 -3.83
CA GLY A 227 0.55 -3.95 -4.22
C GLY A 227 -0.59 -4.91 -3.90
N TYR A 228 -1.80 -4.40 -3.68
CA TYR A 228 -3.01 -5.17 -3.37
C TYR A 228 -4.23 -4.58 -4.06
N VAL A 229 -5.33 -5.35 -4.12
CA VAL A 229 -6.61 -4.85 -4.63
C VAL A 229 -7.22 -3.94 -3.57
N THR A 230 -7.22 -2.63 -3.82
CA THR A 230 -7.79 -1.65 -2.90
C THR A 230 -9.32 -1.62 -3.01
N PRO A 231 -10.06 -1.40 -1.91
CA PRO A 231 -11.51 -1.17 -1.97
C PRO A 231 -11.85 -0.01 -2.91
N VAL A 232 -13.05 -0.03 -3.46
CA VAL A 232 -13.61 1.08 -4.25
C VAL A 232 -14.60 1.86 -3.39
N GLY A 233 -14.31 3.12 -3.14
CA GLY A 233 -15.12 3.97 -2.28
C GLY A 233 -15.27 3.41 -0.87
N LEU A 234 -16.47 3.58 -0.29
CA LEU A 234 -16.84 3.18 1.08
C LEU A 234 -17.84 2.01 1.11
N GLY A 235 -17.82 1.15 0.09
CA GLY A 235 -18.72 0.01 -0.02
C GLY A 235 -18.35 -1.17 0.90
N ALA A 236 -18.95 -2.34 0.64
CA ALA A 236 -18.76 -3.56 1.43
C ALA A 236 -17.27 -3.97 1.56
N ASP A 237 -16.48 -3.80 0.50
CA ASP A 237 -15.05 -4.11 0.53
C ASP A 237 -14.26 -3.23 1.51
N ALA A 238 -14.67 -1.96 1.67
CA ALA A 238 -14.04 -1.05 2.62
C ALA A 238 -14.51 -1.27 4.06
N ALA A 239 -15.66 -1.94 4.24
CA ALA A 239 -16.23 -2.25 5.55
C ALA A 239 -15.80 -3.62 6.10
N THR A 240 -15.08 -4.43 5.33
CA THR A 240 -14.62 -5.78 5.72
C THR A 240 -13.11 -5.91 5.61
N ALA A 241 -12.51 -6.82 6.36
CA ALA A 241 -11.08 -7.10 6.32
C ALA A 241 -10.63 -7.95 5.11
N ARG A 242 -11.56 -8.49 4.32
CA ARG A 242 -11.30 -9.48 3.26
C ARG A 242 -10.17 -9.11 2.29
N LEU A 243 -10.15 -7.88 1.78
CA LEU A 243 -9.09 -7.44 0.87
C LEU A 243 -7.77 -7.20 1.62
N ALA A 244 -7.82 -6.78 2.87
CA ALA A 244 -6.65 -6.60 3.73
C ALA A 244 -6.01 -7.95 4.11
N GLU A 245 -6.80 -8.98 4.41
CA GLU A 245 -6.33 -10.35 4.63
C GLU A 245 -5.58 -10.91 3.42
N ALA A 246 -6.06 -10.62 2.21
CA ALA A 246 -5.36 -11.00 0.99
C ALA A 246 -4.11 -10.15 0.70
N ALA A 247 -4.07 -8.92 1.21
CA ALA A 247 -2.96 -7.98 1.04
C ALA A 247 -1.80 -8.26 2.00
N ALA A 248 -2.10 -8.64 3.25
CA ALA A 248 -1.11 -8.81 4.31
C ALA A 248 0.05 -9.74 3.91
N PRO A 249 -0.16 -10.96 3.36
CA PRO A 249 0.94 -11.82 2.93
C PRO A 249 1.81 -11.21 1.82
N ARG A 250 1.25 -10.33 1.00
CA ARG A 250 2.01 -9.63 -0.05
C ARG A 250 2.89 -8.52 0.53
N LEU A 251 2.41 -7.82 1.56
CA LEU A 251 3.21 -6.84 2.31
C LEU A 251 4.34 -7.54 3.09
N GLU A 252 4.03 -8.66 3.75
CA GLU A 252 5.00 -9.51 4.43
C GLU A 252 6.12 -9.96 3.47
N SER A 253 5.77 -10.44 2.28
CA SER A 253 6.72 -10.86 1.24
C SER A 253 7.60 -9.70 0.76
N LEU A 254 7.00 -8.53 0.49
CA LEU A 254 7.76 -7.33 0.11
C LEU A 254 8.82 -6.98 1.15
N LEU A 255 8.43 -6.92 2.43
CA LEU A 255 9.33 -6.56 3.53
C LEU A 255 10.45 -7.60 3.69
N ALA A 256 10.13 -8.89 3.60
CA ALA A 256 11.12 -9.97 3.58
C ALA A 256 12.11 -9.81 2.40
N GLY A 257 11.62 -9.48 1.22
CA GLY A 257 12.45 -9.22 0.06
C GLY A 257 13.35 -8.00 0.23
N LEU A 258 12.84 -6.91 0.80
CA LEU A 258 13.61 -5.69 1.09
C LEU A 258 14.76 -5.96 2.08
N ALA A 259 14.50 -6.73 3.12
CA ALA A 259 15.53 -7.11 4.11
C ALA A 259 16.73 -7.84 3.48
N LEU A 260 16.55 -8.50 2.33
CA LEU A 260 17.58 -9.25 1.63
C LEU A 260 18.23 -8.47 0.48
N THR A 261 17.55 -7.48 -0.08
CA THR A 261 17.95 -6.82 -1.34
C THR A 261 18.23 -5.33 -1.20
N SER A 262 17.83 -4.73 -0.09
CA SER A 262 18.24 -3.39 0.34
C SER A 262 18.83 -3.50 1.75
N HIS A 263 19.84 -2.73 2.06
CA HIS A 263 20.54 -2.83 3.34
C HIS A 263 20.47 -1.49 4.11
N PRO A 264 19.26 -1.07 4.53
CA PRO A 264 19.12 0.15 5.31
C PRO A 264 19.77 0.00 6.69
N ASP A 265 20.18 1.13 7.30
CA ASP A 265 20.78 1.16 8.64
C ASP A 265 19.77 0.78 9.73
N SER A 266 18.47 0.79 9.42
CA SER A 266 17.36 0.38 10.30
C SER A 266 16.26 -0.31 9.53
N ALA A 267 15.42 -1.05 10.25
CA ALA A 267 14.21 -1.64 9.70
C ALA A 267 13.31 -0.59 9.01
N PRO A 268 12.59 -0.95 7.95
CA PRO A 268 11.65 -0.06 7.28
C PRO A 268 10.56 0.46 8.22
N THR A 269 10.15 1.71 8.04
CA THR A 269 8.97 2.29 8.69
C THR A 269 7.75 2.07 7.80
N LEU A 270 6.66 1.53 8.37
CA LEU A 270 5.36 1.42 7.70
C LEU A 270 4.52 2.68 7.95
N LEU A 271 3.96 3.25 6.88
CA LEU A 271 3.02 4.37 6.96
C LEU A 271 1.70 3.95 6.29
N CYS A 272 0.66 3.80 7.08
CA CYS A 272 -0.55 3.08 6.71
C CYS A 272 -1.75 4.04 6.72
N HIS A 273 -2.25 4.40 5.53
CA HIS A 273 -3.33 5.35 5.35
C HIS A 273 -4.68 4.65 5.20
N SER A 274 -5.69 5.14 5.91
CA SER A 274 -7.08 4.71 5.72
C SER A 274 -7.22 3.18 5.82
N TYR A 275 -7.81 2.50 4.84
CA TYR A 275 -7.89 1.04 4.76
C TYR A 275 -6.51 0.35 4.78
N GLY A 276 -5.45 1.05 4.39
CA GLY A 276 -4.06 0.58 4.55
C GLY A 276 -3.70 0.28 6.02
N SER A 277 -4.36 0.94 7.00
CA SER A 277 -4.20 0.62 8.43
C SER A 277 -4.67 -0.78 8.77
N VAL A 278 -5.75 -1.25 8.12
CA VAL A 278 -6.26 -2.62 8.29
C VAL A 278 -5.27 -3.63 7.72
N VAL A 279 -4.70 -3.34 6.53
CA VAL A 279 -3.64 -4.18 5.94
C VAL A 279 -2.43 -4.30 6.88
N CYS A 280 -1.97 -3.16 7.40
CA CYS A 280 -0.82 -3.12 8.30
C CYS A 280 -1.12 -3.80 9.65
N GLY A 281 -2.33 -3.65 10.16
CA GLY A 281 -2.74 -4.30 11.41
C GLY A 281 -2.73 -5.83 11.28
N ILE A 282 -3.28 -6.37 10.19
CA ILE A 282 -3.30 -7.82 9.93
C ILE A 282 -1.88 -8.37 9.66
N ALA A 283 -1.03 -7.61 8.95
CA ALA A 283 0.35 -8.01 8.69
C ALA A 283 1.24 -7.88 9.95
N GLY A 284 0.93 -6.93 10.84
CA GLY A 284 1.77 -6.52 11.98
C GLY A 284 2.41 -7.64 12.78
N PRO A 285 1.64 -8.62 13.28
CA PRO A 285 2.18 -9.71 14.10
C PRO A 285 3.27 -10.54 13.41
N LYS A 286 3.26 -10.60 12.07
CA LYS A 286 4.22 -11.39 11.29
C LYS A 286 5.41 -10.56 10.81
N VAL A 287 5.20 -9.32 10.38
CA VAL A 287 6.28 -8.48 9.86
C VAL A 287 7.25 -8.02 10.93
N HIS A 288 6.78 -7.89 12.17
CA HIS A 288 7.64 -7.63 13.32
C HIS A 288 8.73 -8.71 13.49
N ALA A 289 8.31 -9.97 13.57
CA ALA A 289 9.22 -11.07 13.92
C ALA A 289 10.20 -11.40 12.77
N ALA A 290 9.76 -11.29 11.51
CA ALA A 290 10.51 -11.78 10.36
C ALA A 290 11.35 -10.70 9.67
N GLN A 291 10.91 -9.43 9.67
CA GLN A 291 11.51 -8.35 8.86
C GLN A 291 11.98 -7.17 9.70
N GLY A 292 11.79 -7.22 11.02
CA GLY A 292 12.31 -6.22 11.94
C GLY A 292 11.65 -4.84 11.83
N VAL A 293 10.39 -4.74 11.35
CA VAL A 293 9.65 -3.46 11.39
C VAL A 293 9.59 -2.96 12.83
N SER A 294 10.15 -1.78 13.08
CA SER A 294 10.19 -1.17 14.41
C SER A 294 9.15 -0.08 14.60
N ASP A 295 8.74 0.57 13.52
CA ASP A 295 7.79 1.68 13.56
C ASP A 295 6.67 1.50 12.54
N MET A 296 5.44 1.64 13.03
CA MET A 296 4.23 1.64 12.22
C MET A 296 3.42 2.90 12.54
N VAL A 297 3.12 3.67 11.51
CA VAL A 297 2.34 4.91 11.62
C VAL A 297 0.99 4.70 10.94
N VAL A 298 -0.11 4.91 11.66
CA VAL A 298 -1.46 4.88 11.08
C VAL A 298 -2.09 6.27 11.07
N PHE A 299 -2.78 6.61 9.99
CA PHE A 299 -3.42 7.92 9.83
C PHE A 299 -4.67 7.84 8.96
N GLY A 300 -5.69 8.63 9.31
CA GLY A 300 -7.01 8.51 8.71
C GLY A 300 -7.58 7.08 8.85
N SER A 301 -7.25 6.39 9.94
CA SER A 301 -7.52 4.97 10.13
C SER A 301 -8.98 4.71 10.52
N PRO A 302 -9.64 3.71 9.91
CA PRO A 302 -10.97 3.22 10.34
C PRO A 302 -10.89 2.20 11.49
N GLY A 303 -9.70 1.90 12.00
CA GLY A 303 -9.32 0.77 12.83
C GLY A 303 -8.22 -0.05 12.16
N MET A 304 -7.74 -1.09 12.83
CA MET A 304 -6.60 -1.89 12.36
C MET A 304 -6.87 -3.40 12.36
N ASP A 305 -8.08 -3.81 12.64
CA ASP A 305 -8.44 -5.23 12.85
C ASP A 305 -7.58 -5.89 13.95
N GLN A 306 -7.20 -5.08 14.94
CA GLN A 306 -6.45 -5.46 16.14
C GLN A 306 -7.12 -4.89 17.38
N PRO A 307 -7.08 -5.60 18.52
CA PRO A 307 -7.70 -5.12 19.76
C PRO A 307 -6.91 -3.95 20.39
N ASP A 308 -5.59 -3.95 20.25
CA ASP A 308 -4.68 -2.96 20.81
C ASP A 308 -3.29 -3.01 20.13
N ALA A 309 -2.40 -2.11 20.53
CA ALA A 309 -1.05 -2.04 19.98
C ALA A 309 -0.18 -3.25 20.32
N ALA A 310 -0.42 -3.90 21.46
CA ALA A 310 0.38 -5.06 21.90
C ALA A 310 0.15 -6.27 20.98
N ALA A 311 -1.02 -6.36 20.34
CA ALA A 311 -1.32 -7.42 19.39
C ALA A 311 -0.44 -7.37 18.12
N LEU A 312 0.25 -6.26 17.84
CA LEU A 312 1.20 -6.15 16.73
C LEU A 312 2.53 -6.87 16.99
N GLY A 313 2.78 -7.29 18.23
CA GLY A 313 3.99 -7.97 18.65
C GLY A 313 4.99 -7.06 19.39
N ASP A 314 5.84 -7.69 20.21
CA ASP A 314 6.83 -6.97 21.00
C ASP A 314 7.86 -6.25 20.13
N GLY A 315 8.11 -4.95 20.43
CA GLY A 315 9.12 -4.14 19.72
C GLY A 315 8.60 -3.33 18.53
N VAL A 316 7.32 -3.45 18.16
CA VAL A 316 6.70 -2.52 17.20
C VAL A 316 6.21 -1.28 17.95
N ARG A 317 6.73 -0.11 17.60
CA ARG A 317 6.16 1.17 18.05
C ARG A 317 5.02 1.55 17.13
N LEU A 318 3.81 1.58 17.68
CA LEU A 318 2.66 2.06 16.94
C LEU A 318 2.44 3.55 17.19
N TRP A 319 2.42 4.32 16.12
CA TRP A 319 2.11 5.73 16.11
C TRP A 319 0.74 5.94 15.47
N ALA A 320 -0.18 6.58 16.16
CA ALA A 320 -1.49 6.91 15.61
C ALA A 320 -1.62 8.43 15.46
N THR A 321 -1.93 8.90 14.26
CA THR A 321 -2.08 10.33 14.01
C THR A 321 -3.44 10.81 14.49
N ALA A 322 -3.45 11.85 15.33
CA ALA A 322 -4.67 12.50 15.78
C ALA A 322 -5.50 12.92 14.56
N ARG A 323 -6.82 12.75 14.66
CA ARG A 323 -7.74 13.09 13.57
C ARG A 323 -7.70 14.58 13.27
N ASN A 324 -7.55 14.93 12.01
CA ASN A 324 -7.58 16.32 11.59
C ASN A 324 -9.02 16.83 11.35
N PRO A 325 -9.23 18.14 11.39
CA PRO A 325 -10.52 18.73 11.05
C PRO A 325 -10.95 18.40 9.61
N GLY A 326 -12.19 17.99 9.43
CA GLY A 326 -12.76 17.67 8.12
C GLY A 326 -12.43 16.25 7.61
N ASP A 327 -11.71 15.44 8.38
CA ASP A 327 -11.57 14.02 8.06
C ASP A 327 -12.87 13.28 8.39
N TRP A 328 -13.54 12.83 7.33
CA TRP A 328 -14.82 12.11 7.42
C TRP A 328 -14.70 10.75 8.12
N ILE A 329 -13.49 10.19 8.24
CA ILE A 329 -13.25 8.89 8.90
C ILE A 329 -13.79 8.89 10.34
N GLY A 330 -13.88 10.06 10.96
CA GLY A 330 -14.46 10.24 12.27
C GLY A 330 -15.94 9.91 12.38
N ASN A 331 -16.62 9.76 11.26
CA ASN A 331 -18.03 9.34 11.21
C ASN A 331 -18.17 7.82 11.11
N ILE A 332 -17.08 7.09 10.94
CA ILE A 332 -17.07 5.62 10.91
C ILE A 332 -16.98 5.12 12.36
N PRO A 333 -17.91 4.27 12.80
CA PRO A 333 -17.86 3.69 14.15
C PRO A 333 -16.65 2.78 14.31
N TYR A 334 -15.87 2.96 15.38
CA TYR A 334 -14.77 2.08 15.76
C TYR A 334 -15.29 0.84 16.48
N LEU A 335 -15.81 -0.09 15.71
CA LEU A 335 -16.32 -1.38 16.20
C LEU A 335 -16.15 -2.44 15.12
N GLU A 336 -16.16 -3.70 15.52
CA GLU A 336 -16.27 -4.84 14.62
C GLU A 336 -17.43 -5.70 15.10
N VAL A 337 -18.37 -6.00 14.19
CA VAL A 337 -19.50 -6.87 14.47
C VAL A 337 -19.75 -7.77 13.27
N ALA A 338 -19.59 -9.07 13.46
CA ALA A 338 -19.84 -10.09 12.44
C ALA A 338 -19.06 -9.85 11.12
N GLY A 339 -17.81 -9.43 11.22
CA GLY A 339 -16.93 -9.16 10.08
C GLY A 339 -17.12 -7.80 9.42
N LEU A 340 -17.93 -6.91 10.02
CA LEU A 340 -18.12 -5.53 9.57
C LEU A 340 -17.49 -4.55 10.54
N GLY A 341 -16.69 -3.64 10.02
CA GLY A 341 -15.87 -2.70 10.78
C GLY A 341 -14.44 -3.21 11.01
N HIS A 342 -13.61 -2.39 11.64
CA HIS A 342 -12.18 -2.66 11.78
C HIS A 342 -11.67 -2.50 13.22
N GLY A 343 -12.57 -2.63 14.18
CA GLY A 343 -12.24 -2.68 15.60
C GLY A 343 -12.01 -1.31 16.24
N ALA A 344 -11.15 -1.27 17.25
CA ALA A 344 -10.95 -0.13 18.12
C ALA A 344 -10.26 1.07 17.43
N ASP A 345 -10.48 2.27 17.99
CA ASP A 345 -9.81 3.51 17.55
C ASP A 345 -8.33 3.48 17.93
N PRO A 346 -7.40 3.49 16.94
CA PRO A 346 -5.98 3.50 17.23
C PRO A 346 -5.50 4.75 17.99
N THR A 347 -6.30 5.83 18.02
CA THR A 347 -5.96 7.06 18.76
C THR A 347 -6.49 7.07 20.19
N SER A 348 -7.26 6.04 20.58
CA SER A 348 -7.77 5.94 21.94
C SER A 348 -6.65 5.59 22.94
N THR A 349 -6.78 6.07 24.17
CA THR A 349 -5.80 5.78 25.24
C THR A 349 -5.64 4.28 25.49
N ASP A 350 -6.75 3.54 25.42
CA ASP A 350 -6.78 2.10 25.72
C ASP A 350 -6.14 1.26 24.60
N PHE A 351 -5.98 1.81 23.39
CA PHE A 351 -5.31 1.13 22.30
C PHE A 351 -3.78 1.01 22.51
N GLY A 352 -3.19 1.95 23.26
CA GLY A 352 -1.77 1.91 23.60
C GLY A 352 -0.82 2.42 22.51
N SER A 353 -1.29 3.20 21.54
CA SER A 353 -0.45 3.84 20.55
C SER A 353 0.18 5.15 21.02
N HIS A 354 1.27 5.56 20.38
CA HIS A 354 1.86 6.89 20.53
C HIS A 354 1.06 7.89 19.69
N VAL A 355 0.21 8.72 20.30
CA VAL A 355 -0.66 9.65 19.54
C VAL A 355 0.09 10.90 19.15
N ILE A 356 0.23 11.15 17.83
CA ILE A 356 0.97 12.27 17.23
C ILE A 356 0.05 13.33 16.61
N ALA A 357 0.54 14.57 16.51
CA ALA A 357 -0.23 15.70 16.01
C ALA A 357 -0.47 15.66 14.50
N SER A 358 -1.60 16.23 14.08
CA SER A 358 -1.98 16.43 12.68
C SER A 358 -2.23 17.91 12.32
N THR A 359 -1.79 18.86 13.15
CA THR A 359 -2.02 20.29 12.94
C THR A 359 -1.60 20.71 11.52
N GLY A 360 -2.46 21.45 10.83
CA GLY A 360 -2.23 21.88 9.46
C GLY A 360 -2.72 20.91 8.39
N ALA A 361 -2.99 19.66 8.74
CA ALA A 361 -3.65 18.71 7.84
C ALA A 361 -5.15 19.03 7.72
N VAL A 362 -5.76 18.82 6.53
CA VAL A 362 -7.18 19.05 6.29
C VAL A 362 -7.78 17.91 5.45
N GLY A 363 -8.85 17.30 5.95
CA GLY A 363 -9.55 16.21 5.26
C GLY A 363 -8.79 14.90 5.27
N HIS A 364 -9.37 13.88 4.64
CA HIS A 364 -8.91 12.50 4.72
C HIS A 364 -7.53 12.23 4.07
N THR A 365 -7.15 13.02 3.07
CA THR A 365 -5.87 12.85 2.35
C THR A 365 -4.82 13.91 2.74
N GLY A 366 -5.17 14.91 3.56
CA GLY A 366 -4.29 16.04 3.87
C GLY A 366 -3.20 15.78 4.90
N TYR A 367 -3.09 14.56 5.43
CA TYR A 367 -2.06 14.20 6.41
C TYR A 367 -0.62 14.30 5.88
N LEU A 368 -0.48 14.23 4.56
CA LEU A 368 0.81 14.38 3.87
C LEU A 368 0.94 15.75 3.18
N ASP A 369 0.05 16.70 3.47
CA ASP A 369 0.17 18.06 2.92
C ASP A 369 1.44 18.74 3.42
N PRO A 370 2.21 19.41 2.54
CA PRO A 370 3.41 20.13 2.92
C PRO A 370 3.14 21.17 4.01
N GLY A 371 3.97 21.14 5.06
CA GLY A 371 3.82 22.03 6.21
C GLY A 371 2.89 21.52 7.31
N SER A 372 2.22 20.38 7.13
CA SER A 372 1.45 19.74 8.21
C SER A 372 2.36 19.13 9.28
N ALA A 373 1.91 19.12 10.54
CA ALA A 373 2.60 18.45 11.62
C ALA A 373 2.66 16.94 11.41
N SER A 374 1.64 16.35 10.79
CA SER A 374 1.61 14.92 10.46
C SER A 374 2.73 14.55 9.49
N LEU A 375 2.90 15.24 8.38
CA LEU A 375 3.98 14.95 7.43
C LEU A 375 5.36 15.09 8.08
N ARG A 376 5.54 16.14 8.91
CA ARG A 376 6.77 16.33 9.68
C ARG A 376 7.03 15.18 10.64
N ASN A 377 6.02 14.75 11.40
CA ASN A 377 6.11 13.61 12.31
C ASN A 377 6.44 12.31 11.56
N PHE A 378 5.82 12.08 10.40
CA PHE A 378 6.10 10.90 9.59
C PHE A 378 7.57 10.84 9.16
N ALA A 379 8.12 11.96 8.72
CA ALA A 379 9.53 12.06 8.36
C ALA A 379 10.45 11.89 9.59
N ASP A 380 10.14 12.51 10.73
CA ASP A 380 10.93 12.38 11.95
C ASP A 380 10.93 10.92 12.47
N ILE A 381 9.78 10.21 12.44
CA ILE A 381 9.68 8.80 12.81
C ILE A 381 10.50 7.94 11.84
N ALA A 382 10.32 8.12 10.53
CA ALA A 382 11.03 7.37 9.50
C ALA A 382 12.57 7.52 9.62
N LEU A 383 13.01 8.69 10.05
CA LEU A 383 14.43 9.01 10.27
C LEU A 383 14.95 8.60 11.67
N GLY A 384 14.09 8.10 12.55
CA GLY A 384 14.44 7.76 13.93
C GLY A 384 14.68 8.98 14.84
N ARG A 385 14.12 10.13 14.50
CA ARG A 385 14.24 11.40 15.23
C ARG A 385 13.10 11.59 16.22
N TYR A 386 12.91 10.61 17.10
CA TYR A 386 11.74 10.56 18.01
C TYR A 386 11.62 11.77 18.93
N SER A 387 12.75 12.39 19.32
CA SER A 387 12.74 13.63 20.15
C SER A 387 12.09 14.82 19.47
N ASP A 388 12.00 14.83 18.14
CA ASP A 388 11.45 15.91 17.34
C ASP A 388 9.96 15.74 17.02
N VAL A 389 9.39 14.57 17.38
CA VAL A 389 7.99 14.22 17.13
C VAL A 389 7.06 15.10 17.97
N ILE A 390 6.05 15.67 17.31
CA ILE A 390 5.03 16.51 17.95
C ILE A 390 3.86 15.64 18.38
N CYS A 391 3.63 15.54 19.69
CA CYS A 391 2.53 14.75 20.24
C CYS A 391 1.15 15.40 20.02
N GLY A 392 0.14 14.56 19.88
CA GLY A 392 -1.23 14.99 19.62
C GLY A 392 -1.87 15.85 20.72
N ASN A 393 -1.40 15.72 21.95
CA ASN A 393 -1.86 16.47 23.12
C ASN A 393 -0.89 17.58 23.55
N ASN A 394 0.17 17.85 22.79
CA ASN A 394 1.21 18.85 23.06
C ASN A 394 1.94 18.73 24.42
N ASN A 395 1.88 17.56 25.06
CA ASN A 395 2.49 17.35 26.41
C ASN A 395 3.74 16.47 26.38
N GLY A 396 4.25 16.07 25.23
CA GLY A 396 5.42 15.21 25.07
C GLY A 396 5.23 13.74 25.53
N ALA A 397 4.04 13.36 25.97
CA ALA A 397 3.81 12.03 26.51
C ALA A 397 3.98 10.91 25.46
N CYS A 398 3.76 11.21 24.16
CA CYS A 398 3.86 10.22 23.11
C CYS A 398 5.31 9.77 22.82
N VAL A 399 6.32 10.45 23.30
CA VAL A 399 7.74 10.10 23.15
C VAL A 399 8.40 9.67 24.45
N SER A 400 7.63 9.59 25.55
CA SER A 400 8.16 9.15 26.83
C SER A 400 8.52 7.67 26.80
N GLY A 401 9.75 7.34 27.17
CA GLY A 401 10.22 5.95 27.24
C GLY A 401 10.77 5.38 25.91
N LEU A 402 10.98 6.22 24.90
CA LEU A 402 11.60 5.85 23.64
C LEU A 402 13.13 5.96 23.67
#